data_74a0a6c1ef4fda9e45b9d45376b88bb2
#
_entry.id   74a0a6c1ef4fda9e45b9d45376b88bb2
#
_cell.length_a   1.000
_cell.length_b   1.000
_cell.length_c   1.000
_cell.angle_alpha   90.00
_cell.angle_beta   90.00
_cell.angle_gamma   90.00
#
_symmetry.space_group_name_H-M   'P 1'
#
loop_
_entity.id
_entity.type
_entity.pdbx_description
1 polymer ?
#
loop_
_entity_poly.entity_id
_entity_poly.type
_entity_poly.pdbx_seq_one_letter_code
_entity_poly.pdbx_strand_id
1 'polypeptide(L)'
;MSKIHFIDTSVFVELLNVPGRNGHHEDIKSEYELLAKNGDMFVLPVAVLVETGNHIAHIGNGNDRHRIAQLFSTIVQKAVDMEDNWSLGTSRG
;
A
#
# COMPACT_ATOMS: atom_id res chain seq x y z
N MET A 1 12.35 -8.95 -17.13
CA MET A 1 10.98 -8.64 -17.59
C MET A 1 10.15 -8.19 -16.39
N SER A 2 9.51 -7.03 -16.50
CA SER A 2 8.71 -6.52 -15.40
C SER A 2 7.34 -7.19 -15.33
N LYS A 3 6.78 -7.21 -14.12
CA LYS A 3 5.50 -7.85 -13.84
C LYS A 3 4.54 -6.83 -13.27
N ILE A 4 3.26 -7.19 -13.23
CA ILE A 4 2.21 -6.38 -12.61
C ILE A 4 1.72 -7.12 -11.36
N HIS A 5 1.71 -6.43 -10.24
CA HIS A 5 1.28 -6.98 -8.96
C HIS A 5 0.02 -6.25 -8.48
N PHE A 6 -1.04 -7.00 -8.23
CA PHE A 6 -2.24 -6.45 -7.61
C PHE A 6 -2.06 -6.54 -6.10
N ILE A 7 -2.06 -5.40 -5.43
CA ILE A 7 -1.77 -5.33 -4.00
C ILE A 7 -3.02 -5.66 -3.18
N ASP A 8 -2.89 -6.66 -2.34
CA ASP A 8 -3.94 -7.11 -1.44
C ASP A 8 -3.91 -6.27 -0.15
N THR A 9 -5.05 -6.17 0.55
CA THR A 9 -5.14 -5.40 1.80
C THR A 9 -4.13 -5.92 2.83
N SER A 10 -4.00 -7.23 2.98
CA SER A 10 -3.08 -7.84 3.94
C SER A 10 -1.63 -7.45 3.69
N VAL A 11 -1.26 -7.31 2.43
CA VAL A 11 0.09 -6.87 2.03
C VAL A 11 0.24 -5.37 2.25
N PHE A 12 -0.77 -4.60 1.89
CA PHE A 12 -0.70 -3.14 1.96
C PHE A 12 -0.59 -2.64 3.40
N VAL A 13 -1.36 -3.21 4.33
CA VAL A 13 -1.27 -2.81 5.74
C VAL A 13 0.11 -3.13 6.33
N GLU A 14 0.75 -4.21 5.89
CA GLU A 14 2.12 -4.52 6.32
C GLU A 14 3.13 -3.54 5.72
N LEU A 15 2.98 -3.23 4.44
CA LEU A 15 3.85 -2.26 3.77
C LEU A 15 3.77 -0.88 4.46
N LEU A 16 2.57 -0.48 4.86
CA LEU A 16 2.35 0.78 5.58
C LEU A 16 2.80 0.71 7.04
N ASN A 17 3.12 -0.46 7.53
CA ASN A 17 3.55 -0.68 8.92
C ASN A 17 2.43 -0.35 9.92
N VAL A 18 1.21 -0.79 9.62
CA VAL A 18 0.05 -0.57 10.49
C VAL A 18 0.22 -1.38 11.78
N PRO A 19 0.16 -0.74 12.96
CA PRO A 19 0.31 -1.46 14.24
C PRO A 19 -0.68 -2.62 14.36
N GLY A 20 -0.18 -3.77 14.79
CA GLY A 20 -0.99 -4.99 14.91
C GLY A 20 -1.15 -5.75 13.61
N ARG A 21 -0.70 -5.19 12.50
CA ARG A 21 -0.80 -5.80 11.17
C ARG A 21 0.55 -5.77 10.45
N ASN A 22 1.64 -5.69 11.20
CA ASN A 22 2.97 -5.44 10.63
C ASN A 22 4.00 -6.51 10.99
N GLY A 23 3.55 -7.74 11.27
CA GLY A 23 4.45 -8.84 11.65
C GLY A 23 5.49 -9.19 10.59
N HIS A 24 5.19 -8.92 9.32
CA HIS A 24 6.09 -9.20 8.20
C HIS A 24 6.52 -7.93 7.47
N HIS A 25 6.43 -6.78 8.13
CA HIS A 25 6.69 -5.48 7.50
C HIS A 25 8.04 -5.41 6.81
N GLU A 26 9.12 -5.84 7.49
CA GLU A 26 10.46 -5.74 6.93
C GLU A 26 10.63 -6.62 5.68
N ASP A 27 10.08 -7.82 5.72
CA ASP A 27 10.14 -8.74 4.57
C ASP A 27 9.35 -8.20 3.39
N ILE A 28 8.15 -7.69 3.64
CA ILE A 28 7.28 -7.12 2.60
C ILE A 28 7.93 -5.87 1.99
N LYS A 29 8.51 -5.01 2.84
CA LYS A 29 9.18 -3.80 2.39
C LYS A 29 10.38 -4.13 1.52
N SER A 30 11.20 -5.10 1.94
CA SER A 30 12.38 -5.52 1.18
C SER A 30 11.98 -6.09 -0.18
N GLU A 31 10.95 -6.92 -0.21
CA GLU A 31 10.44 -7.49 -1.45
C GLU A 31 9.91 -6.40 -2.37
N TYR A 32 9.14 -5.46 -1.82
CA TYR A 32 8.61 -4.34 -2.59
C TYR A 32 9.74 -3.53 -3.24
N GLU A 33 10.78 -3.21 -2.47
CA GLU A 33 11.90 -2.43 -2.98
C GLU A 33 12.63 -3.16 -4.12
N LEU A 34 12.78 -4.45 -3.98
CA LEU A 34 13.42 -5.28 -5.00
C LEU A 34 12.60 -5.30 -6.30
N LEU A 35 11.29 -5.51 -6.18
CA LEU A 35 10.39 -5.54 -7.34
C LEU A 35 10.31 -4.17 -8.01
N ALA A 36 10.29 -3.11 -7.23
CA ALA A 36 10.27 -1.74 -7.76
C ALA A 36 11.53 -1.45 -8.56
N LYS A 37 12.69 -1.88 -8.07
CA LYS A 37 13.95 -1.75 -8.78
C LYS A 37 13.94 -2.50 -10.10
N ASN A 38 13.23 -3.62 -10.15
CA ASN A 38 13.09 -4.42 -11.37
C ASN A 38 12.13 -3.78 -12.38
N GLY A 39 11.49 -2.69 -12.02
CA GLY A 39 10.54 -2.00 -12.88
C GLY A 39 9.13 -2.56 -12.84
N ASP A 40 8.83 -3.38 -11.85
CA ASP A 40 7.51 -3.97 -11.71
C ASP A 40 6.47 -2.89 -11.36
N MET A 41 5.25 -3.12 -11.82
CA MET A 41 4.13 -2.21 -11.56
C MET A 41 3.27 -2.72 -10.42
N PHE A 42 2.73 -1.80 -9.63
CA PHE A 42 1.86 -2.14 -8.49
C PHE A 42 0.49 -1.51 -8.71
N VAL A 43 -0.52 -2.35 -8.77
CA VAL A 43 -1.90 -1.90 -8.94
C VAL A 43 -2.60 -1.96 -7.59
N LEU A 44 -3.18 -0.84 -7.19
CA LEU A 44 -3.88 -0.71 -5.92
C LEU A 44 -5.40 -0.72 -6.20
N PRO A 45 -6.08 -1.84 -5.95
CA PRO A 45 -7.52 -1.90 -6.19
C PRO A 45 -8.30 -0.95 -5.28
N VAL A 46 -9.35 -0.35 -5.80
CA VAL A 46 -10.16 0.61 -5.02
C VAL A 46 -10.71 -0.03 -3.74
N ALA A 47 -11.13 -1.30 -3.81
CA ALA A 47 -11.62 -2.02 -2.63
C ALA A 47 -10.55 -2.08 -1.52
N VAL A 48 -9.28 -2.22 -1.89
CA VAL A 48 -8.17 -2.24 -0.94
C VAL A 48 -7.99 -0.88 -0.27
N LEU A 49 -8.25 0.21 -0.99
CA LEU A 49 -8.21 1.55 -0.42
C LEU A 49 -9.23 1.71 0.70
N VAL A 50 -10.45 1.24 0.47
CA VAL A 50 -11.53 1.33 1.46
C VAL A 50 -11.19 0.49 2.69
N GLU A 51 -10.78 -0.74 2.50
CA GLU A 51 -10.43 -1.64 3.59
C GLU A 51 -9.23 -1.13 4.39
N THR A 52 -8.21 -0.64 3.71
CA THR A 52 -7.02 -0.09 4.35
C THR A 52 -7.35 1.18 5.13
N GLY A 53 -8.17 2.05 4.56
CA GLY A 53 -8.63 3.25 5.25
C GLY A 53 -9.36 2.91 6.56
N ASN A 54 -10.17 1.84 6.54
CA ASN A 54 -10.84 1.38 7.75
C ASN A 54 -9.85 0.89 8.82
N HIS A 55 -8.83 0.14 8.42
CA HIS A 55 -7.78 -0.30 9.35
C HIS A 55 -7.07 0.90 9.98
N ILE A 56 -6.75 1.90 9.18
CA ILE A 56 -6.05 3.09 9.66
C ILE A 56 -6.94 3.86 10.65
N ALA A 57 -8.23 3.99 10.35
CA ALA A 57 -9.17 4.70 11.22
C ALA A 57 -9.29 4.06 12.60
N HIS A 58 -9.00 2.76 12.71
CA HIS A 58 -9.08 2.03 13.97
C HIS A 58 -7.76 1.96 14.74
N ILE A 59 -6.71 2.63 14.27
CA ILE A 59 -5.45 2.71 15.02
C ILE A 59 -5.70 3.54 16.28
N GLY A 60 -5.43 2.94 17.45
CA GLY A 60 -5.72 3.57 18.72
C GLY A 60 -4.83 4.78 19.04
N ASN A 61 -3.54 4.71 18.68
CA ASN A 61 -2.61 5.81 18.93
C ASN A 61 -2.76 6.88 17.87
N GLY A 62 -3.08 8.12 18.29
CA GLY A 62 -3.35 9.22 17.36
C GLY A 62 -2.13 9.62 16.52
N ASN A 63 -0.93 9.56 17.09
CA ASN A 63 0.29 9.90 16.36
C ASN A 63 0.57 8.86 15.28
N ASP A 64 0.41 7.58 15.61
CA ASP A 64 0.57 6.50 14.64
C ASP A 64 -0.47 6.59 13.53
N ARG A 65 -1.73 6.84 13.92
CA ARG A 65 -2.82 6.97 12.94
C ARG A 65 -2.52 8.08 11.95
N HIS A 66 -2.07 9.23 12.43
CA HIS A 66 -1.76 10.38 11.58
C HIS A 66 -0.58 10.07 10.63
N ARG A 67 0.48 9.48 11.15
CA ARG A 67 1.67 9.13 10.38
C ARG A 67 1.34 8.12 9.28
N ILE A 68 0.59 7.08 9.63
CA ILE A 68 0.20 6.04 8.66
C ILE A 68 -0.77 6.62 7.63
N ALA A 69 -1.71 7.47 8.04
CA ALA A 69 -2.64 8.13 7.12
C ALA A 69 -1.91 9.00 6.10
N GLN A 70 -0.85 9.69 6.51
CA GLN A 70 -0.04 10.50 5.59
C GLN A 70 0.68 9.62 4.57
N LEU A 71 1.26 8.51 5.02
CA LEU A 71 1.93 7.57 4.13
C LEU A 71 0.93 6.95 3.15
N PHE A 72 -0.23 6.57 3.64
CA PHE A 72 -1.32 6.05 2.83
C PHE A 72 -1.71 7.06 1.74
N SER A 73 -1.95 8.32 2.13
CA SER A 73 -2.29 9.39 1.18
C SER A 73 -1.22 9.59 0.13
N THR A 74 0.05 9.52 0.51
CA THR A 74 1.17 9.68 -0.41
C THR A 74 1.15 8.58 -1.48
N ILE A 75 0.94 7.33 -1.07
CA ILE A 75 0.91 6.21 -2.02
C ILE A 75 -0.33 6.28 -2.90
N VAL A 76 -1.48 6.63 -2.33
CA VAL A 76 -2.72 6.80 -3.11
C VAL A 76 -2.53 7.88 -4.18
N GLN A 77 -1.90 9.00 -3.81
CA GLN A 77 -1.64 10.08 -4.76
C GLN A 77 -0.72 9.61 -5.89
N LYS A 78 0.32 8.85 -5.56
CA LYS A 78 1.19 8.26 -6.57
C LYS A 78 0.42 7.35 -7.51
N ALA A 79 -0.50 6.55 -6.98
CA ALA A 79 -1.30 5.65 -7.80
C ALA A 79 -2.25 6.43 -8.72
N VAL A 80 -2.85 7.52 -8.23
CA VAL A 80 -3.70 8.39 -9.04
C VAL A 80 -2.89 9.02 -10.18
N ASP A 81 -1.67 9.46 -9.88
CA ASP A 81 -0.80 10.14 -10.84
C ASP A 81 0.04 9.17 -11.68
N MET A 82 -0.07 7.88 -11.42
CA MET A 82 0.74 6.82 -12.07
C MET A 82 2.24 7.07 -11.91
N GLU A 83 2.65 7.42 -10.70
CA GLU A 83 4.04 7.67 -10.35
C GLU A 83 4.67 6.49 -9.61
N ASP A 84 5.98 6.35 -9.71
CA ASP A 84 6.77 5.35 -8.99
C ASP A 84 6.22 3.92 -9.14
N ASN A 85 5.73 3.60 -10.33
CA ASN A 85 5.20 2.29 -10.69
C ASN A 85 3.87 1.95 -10.01
N TRP A 86 3.21 2.92 -9.39
CA TRP A 86 1.88 2.73 -8.80
C TRP A 86 0.77 3.12 -9.77
N SER A 87 -0.33 2.40 -9.72
CA SER A 87 -1.55 2.79 -10.44
C SER A 87 -2.78 2.30 -9.68
N LEU A 88 -3.92 2.92 -9.95
CA LEU A 88 -5.20 2.49 -9.37
C LEU A 88 -5.83 1.41 -10.23
N GLY A 89 -6.40 0.40 -9.56
CA GLY A 89 -7.20 -0.61 -10.22
C GLY A 89 -8.67 -0.37 -9.94
N THR A 90 -9.47 -0.25 -11.00
CA THR A 90 -10.91 -0.13 -10.84
C THR A 90 -11.54 -1.51 -10.85
N SER A 91 -12.72 -1.63 -10.23
CA SER A 91 -13.43 -2.90 -10.18
C SER A 91 -13.91 -3.37 -11.56
N ARG A 92 -13.84 -2.51 -12.53
CA ARG A 92 -14.25 -2.85 -13.90
C ARG A 92 -13.08 -3.29 -14.76
N GLY A 93 -11.95 -3.34 -14.18
CA GLY A 93 -10.72 -3.90 -14.73
C GLY A 93 -10.42 -3.54 -16.14
#